data_e477f9095faf9e256a403055a1b3c934
#
_entry.id   e477f9095faf9e256a403055a1b3c934
#
_cell.length_a   1.000
_cell.length_b   1.000
_cell.length_c   1.000
_cell.angle_alpha   90.00
_cell.angle_beta   90.00
_cell.angle_gamma   90.00
#
_symmetry.space_group_name_H-M   'P 1'
#
loop_
_entity.id
_entity.type
_entity.pdbx_description
1 polymer ?
#
loop_
_entity_poly.entity_id
_entity_poly.type
_entity_poly.pdbx_seq_one_letter_code
_entity_poly.pdbx_strand_id
1 'polypeptide(L)'
;VRQLDSTSTRVPTNTAPSRGTEPVSGYAIGDLVRLTCESPAHGGAFVARSEKGVVFVRHALTGETVQARITDIGPKNRYYFADAVAIDTPSPARREHPWVQGNSLLTDEERAAATGVKELLGGMEYGHIDPATQRAYKTDTLRTQLIRLGGISPDSPLITSLTVEPMPTKDLTEGDLSWRSRVRYTVVKTPFGWRIGMYPHQSSRAVPVIDFPLAARELRQLNLHELDLHGIRQVDAALSSRGRILIQLTVDPRFTASEVSQPIYRQAEKLWGDLAKRKISLFFTPENRSNAKPEHGVRPSLRSPYRRVRQGDVLLGGGLKSVTEDVTFGARRFSYQVSAGGFWQVHRCAPSALVGTMLTMLRPAEGECTLDLYAGAGLFTAALADAVGERGTVVSVEGSPVTHRDARANFAPDGAARSESAKDTRIEVIHGDVARTLLDLKTALELDELPHIDAVVLDPSREGAGKKTLERLNKLSPGRILYVACDPAALGRDTAILRELGWDLVQVRGYDMYPNTHHVEAAALFYRAPARIKPRRIR
;
A
#
# COMPACT_ATOMS: atom_id res chain seq x y z
N VAL A 1 -70.20 -23.19 13.89
CA VAL A 1 -71.57 -23.18 13.41
C VAL A 1 -71.57 -22.72 11.94
N ARG A 2 -72.01 -23.67 11.07
CA ARG A 2 -72.49 -23.54 9.68
C ARG A 2 -71.51 -22.93 8.62
N GLN A 3 -70.90 -23.70 7.73
CA GLN A 3 -71.46 -24.32 6.51
C GLN A 3 -72.44 -23.43 5.73
N LEU A 4 -72.06 -23.14 4.49
CA LEU A 4 -72.85 -23.47 3.28
C LEU A 4 -72.05 -23.21 1.99
N ASP A 5 -72.14 -24.20 1.11
CA ASP A 5 -71.70 -24.35 -0.29
C ASP A 5 -72.25 -23.29 -1.26
N SER A 6 -71.59 -23.07 -2.39
CA SER A 6 -72.09 -23.51 -3.70
C SER A 6 -71.31 -22.95 -4.90
N THR A 7 -70.80 -23.87 -5.68
CA THR A 7 -70.89 -23.99 -7.15
C THR A 7 -70.30 -22.93 -8.07
N SER A 8 -69.16 -23.31 -8.70
CA SER A 8 -68.98 -23.56 -10.14
C SER A 8 -69.22 -22.45 -11.16
N THR A 9 -68.12 -21.97 -11.77
CA THR A 9 -68.08 -21.91 -13.26
C THR A 9 -66.63 -21.88 -13.75
N ARG A 10 -66.22 -22.89 -14.51
CA ARG A 10 -64.92 -22.98 -15.21
C ARG A 10 -64.92 -22.04 -16.40
N VAL A 11 -63.85 -21.22 -16.53
CA VAL A 11 -63.45 -20.56 -17.77
C VAL A 11 -62.11 -21.17 -18.18
N PRO A 12 -61.84 -21.54 -19.42
CA PRO A 12 -60.63 -22.23 -19.83
C PRO A 12 -59.46 -21.26 -19.87
N THR A 13 -58.42 -21.53 -19.07
CA THR A 13 -57.14 -20.84 -19.13
C THR A 13 -56.35 -21.32 -20.33
N ASN A 14 -56.08 -20.40 -21.22
CA ASN A 14 -55.16 -20.52 -22.35
C ASN A 14 -53.74 -20.64 -21.80
N THR A 15 -53.17 -21.82 -21.75
CA THR A 15 -51.79 -22.10 -21.39
C THR A 15 -50.86 -21.74 -22.55
N ALA A 16 -50.28 -20.55 -22.52
CA ALA A 16 -49.08 -20.27 -23.28
C ALA A 16 -47.91 -21.09 -22.70
N PRO A 17 -47.03 -21.66 -23.52
CA PRO A 17 -45.90 -22.44 -23.03
C PRO A 17 -44.91 -21.50 -22.32
N SER A 18 -44.75 -21.72 -21.02
CA SER A 18 -43.65 -21.13 -20.26
C SER A 18 -42.34 -21.65 -20.86
N ARG A 19 -41.59 -20.79 -21.56
CA ARG A 19 -40.18 -21.04 -21.83
C ARG A 19 -39.50 -21.17 -20.47
N GLY A 20 -39.27 -22.37 -20.03
CA GLY A 20 -38.38 -22.69 -18.93
C GLY A 20 -36.97 -22.27 -19.32
N THR A 21 -36.54 -21.12 -18.86
CA THR A 21 -35.12 -20.85 -18.77
C THR A 21 -34.60 -21.71 -17.62
N GLU A 22 -33.98 -22.84 -17.97
CA GLU A 22 -33.13 -23.55 -17.01
C GLU A 22 -32.19 -22.51 -16.37
N PRO A 23 -31.95 -22.53 -15.05
CA PRO A 23 -30.99 -21.63 -14.44
C PRO A 23 -29.63 -21.91 -15.09
N VAL A 24 -29.09 -20.95 -15.80
CA VAL A 24 -27.76 -21.05 -16.41
C VAL A 24 -26.80 -21.40 -15.28
N SER A 25 -26.30 -22.63 -15.28
CA SER A 25 -25.35 -23.08 -14.27
C SER A 25 -24.14 -22.14 -14.32
N GLY A 26 -23.73 -21.57 -13.15
CA GLY A 26 -22.58 -20.69 -13.06
C GLY A 26 -21.27 -21.36 -13.53
N TYR A 27 -20.18 -20.60 -13.54
CA TYR A 27 -18.85 -21.19 -13.73
C TYR A 27 -18.40 -21.87 -12.44
N ALA A 28 -17.60 -22.94 -12.59
CA ALA A 28 -16.87 -23.58 -11.49
C ALA A 28 -15.40 -23.08 -11.44
N ILE A 29 -14.79 -23.15 -10.26
CA ILE A 29 -13.35 -22.89 -10.13
C ILE A 29 -12.59 -23.92 -10.97
N GLY A 30 -11.63 -23.44 -11.77
CA GLY A 30 -10.86 -24.25 -12.71
C GLY A 30 -11.39 -24.25 -14.15
N ASP A 31 -12.65 -23.82 -14.40
CA ASP A 31 -13.20 -23.71 -15.74
C ASP A 31 -12.34 -22.79 -16.62
N LEU A 32 -12.13 -23.20 -17.88
CA LEU A 32 -11.52 -22.37 -18.91
C LEU A 32 -12.60 -21.68 -19.72
N VAL A 33 -12.50 -20.36 -19.81
CA VAL A 33 -13.49 -19.52 -20.50
C VAL A 33 -12.80 -18.56 -21.46
N ARG A 34 -13.32 -18.47 -22.67
CA ARG A 34 -12.88 -17.50 -23.68
C ARG A 34 -13.58 -16.16 -23.43
N LEU A 35 -12.82 -15.09 -23.18
CA LEU A 35 -13.35 -13.79 -22.79
C LEU A 35 -12.66 -12.67 -23.56
N THR A 36 -13.41 -11.60 -23.86
CA THR A 36 -12.84 -10.32 -24.35
C THR A 36 -12.87 -9.29 -23.23
N CYS A 37 -11.73 -8.71 -22.91
CA CYS A 37 -11.56 -7.74 -21.84
C CYS A 37 -11.91 -6.32 -22.30
N GLU A 38 -12.78 -5.62 -21.56
CA GLU A 38 -13.37 -4.33 -21.96
C GLU A 38 -12.65 -3.12 -21.33
N SER A 39 -12.36 -3.17 -20.04
CA SER A 39 -11.82 -2.02 -19.31
C SER A 39 -11.05 -2.43 -18.05
N PRO A 40 -10.11 -1.61 -17.57
CA PRO A 40 -9.45 -1.87 -16.29
C PRO A 40 -10.44 -1.74 -15.13
N ALA A 41 -10.22 -2.53 -14.07
CA ALA A 41 -10.94 -2.50 -12.83
C ALA A 41 -9.99 -2.16 -11.65
N HIS A 42 -10.56 -1.69 -10.56
CA HIS A 42 -9.81 -1.55 -9.30
C HIS A 42 -9.27 -2.92 -8.85
N GLY A 43 -8.02 -2.98 -8.38
CA GLY A 43 -7.39 -4.23 -7.95
C GLY A 43 -6.59 -4.95 -9.03
N GLY A 44 -6.39 -4.36 -10.21
CA GLY A 44 -5.48 -4.87 -11.25
C GLY A 44 -6.07 -5.91 -12.19
N ALA A 45 -7.38 -6.15 -12.13
CA ALA A 45 -8.10 -6.98 -13.07
C ALA A 45 -8.73 -6.16 -14.22
N PHE A 46 -9.20 -6.85 -15.25
CA PHE A 46 -9.94 -6.29 -16.37
C PHE A 46 -11.34 -6.86 -16.41
N VAL A 47 -12.32 -6.00 -16.68
CA VAL A 47 -13.72 -6.41 -16.79
C VAL A 47 -13.94 -7.15 -18.11
N ALA A 48 -14.53 -8.32 -18.04
CA ALA A 48 -15.08 -9.04 -19.18
C ALA A 48 -16.53 -9.43 -18.90
N ARG A 49 -17.37 -9.48 -19.96
CA ARG A 49 -18.76 -9.89 -19.85
C ARG A 49 -18.95 -11.24 -20.48
N SER A 50 -19.71 -12.08 -19.82
CA SER A 50 -20.10 -13.39 -20.32
C SER A 50 -21.60 -13.59 -20.14
N GLU A 51 -22.16 -14.65 -20.76
CA GLU A 51 -23.56 -15.04 -20.56
C GLU A 51 -23.91 -15.39 -19.11
N LYS A 52 -22.87 -15.78 -18.31
CA LYS A 52 -23.03 -16.19 -16.91
C LYS A 52 -22.73 -15.03 -15.91
N GLY A 53 -22.38 -13.85 -16.41
CA GLY A 53 -22.13 -12.67 -15.58
C GLY A 53 -20.80 -11.99 -15.87
N VAL A 54 -20.42 -11.06 -14.98
CA VAL A 54 -19.17 -10.31 -15.08
C VAL A 54 -18.01 -11.17 -14.60
N VAL A 55 -16.90 -11.16 -15.34
CA VAL A 55 -15.65 -11.82 -14.96
C VAL A 55 -14.55 -10.77 -14.85
N PHE A 56 -13.86 -10.75 -13.72
CA PHE A 56 -12.67 -9.93 -13.49
C PHE A 56 -11.43 -10.75 -13.83
N VAL A 57 -10.79 -10.41 -14.95
CA VAL A 57 -9.67 -11.17 -15.52
C VAL A 57 -8.36 -10.48 -15.20
N ARG A 58 -7.47 -11.14 -14.47
CA ARG A 58 -6.10 -10.67 -14.25
C ARG A 58 -5.18 -11.09 -15.38
N HIS A 59 -4.03 -10.44 -15.51
CA HIS A 59 -3.00 -10.72 -16.52
C HIS A 59 -3.47 -10.55 -17.96
N ALA A 60 -4.57 -9.81 -18.18
CA ALA A 60 -5.09 -9.41 -19.47
C ALA A 60 -4.89 -7.90 -19.72
N LEU A 61 -5.28 -7.41 -20.88
CA LEU A 61 -5.40 -5.99 -21.23
C LEU A 61 -6.74 -5.71 -21.89
N THR A 62 -7.14 -4.45 -21.89
CA THR A 62 -8.32 -3.98 -22.63
C THR A 62 -8.19 -4.31 -24.12
N GLY A 63 -9.25 -4.85 -24.70
CA GLY A 63 -9.33 -5.25 -26.11
C GLY A 63 -8.76 -6.65 -26.40
N GLU A 64 -8.11 -7.31 -25.46
CA GLU A 64 -7.63 -8.67 -25.66
C GLU A 64 -8.75 -9.69 -25.58
N THR A 65 -8.67 -10.72 -26.44
CA THR A 65 -9.40 -11.97 -26.28
C THR A 65 -8.47 -13.01 -25.70
N VAL A 66 -8.87 -13.60 -24.57
CA VAL A 66 -8.03 -14.48 -23.76
C VAL A 66 -8.74 -15.79 -23.41
N GLN A 67 -7.96 -16.85 -23.18
CA GLN A 67 -8.40 -18.01 -22.42
C GLN A 67 -8.13 -17.74 -20.94
N ALA A 68 -9.18 -17.69 -20.13
CA ALA A 68 -9.08 -17.37 -18.71
C ALA A 68 -9.54 -18.55 -17.85
N ARG A 69 -8.78 -18.88 -16.81
CA ARG A 69 -9.13 -19.90 -15.83
C ARG A 69 -9.84 -19.24 -14.65
N ILE A 70 -11.04 -19.69 -14.33
CA ILE A 70 -11.79 -19.21 -13.16
C ILE A 70 -11.03 -19.58 -11.88
N THR A 71 -10.72 -18.57 -11.06
CA THR A 71 -9.95 -18.73 -9.80
C THR A 71 -10.80 -18.54 -8.56
N ASP A 72 -11.88 -17.74 -8.63
CA ASP A 72 -12.77 -17.51 -7.50
C ASP A 72 -14.16 -17.08 -7.98
N ILE A 73 -15.16 -17.22 -7.08
CA ILE A 73 -16.56 -16.96 -7.35
C ILE A 73 -17.11 -15.98 -6.32
N GLY A 74 -17.62 -14.86 -6.78
CA GLY A 74 -18.24 -13.85 -5.93
C GLY A 74 -19.55 -14.30 -5.27
N PRO A 75 -20.03 -13.58 -4.24
CA PRO A 75 -21.24 -13.94 -3.54
C PRO A 75 -22.45 -14.12 -4.46
N LYS A 76 -23.18 -15.21 -4.26
CA LYS A 76 -24.38 -15.59 -5.04
C LYS A 76 -24.12 -15.69 -6.56
N ASN A 77 -22.90 -16.05 -6.98
CA ASN A 77 -22.49 -16.19 -8.39
C ASN A 77 -22.75 -14.94 -9.24
N ARG A 78 -22.68 -13.74 -8.64
CA ARG A 78 -22.95 -12.48 -9.35
C ARG A 78 -21.78 -12.02 -10.23
N TYR A 79 -20.58 -12.45 -9.91
CA TYR A 79 -19.35 -12.18 -10.65
C TYR A 79 -18.30 -13.24 -10.36
N TYR A 80 -17.29 -13.31 -11.20
CA TYR A 80 -16.22 -14.31 -11.14
C TYR A 80 -14.86 -13.63 -11.22
N PHE A 81 -13.83 -14.28 -10.69
CA PHE A 81 -12.43 -13.91 -10.90
C PHE A 81 -11.76 -14.98 -11.76
N ALA A 82 -10.84 -14.55 -12.61
CA ALA A 82 -10.10 -15.44 -13.49
C ALA A 82 -8.69 -14.91 -13.75
N ASP A 83 -7.78 -15.81 -14.13
CA ASP A 83 -6.45 -15.48 -14.63
C ASP A 83 -6.36 -15.85 -16.11
N ALA A 84 -5.88 -14.92 -16.94
CA ALA A 84 -5.53 -15.21 -18.32
C ALA A 84 -4.37 -16.21 -18.36
N VAL A 85 -4.58 -17.35 -19.04
CA VAL A 85 -3.59 -18.42 -19.20
C VAL A 85 -3.13 -18.59 -20.64
N ALA A 86 -3.86 -18.01 -21.61
CA ALA A 86 -3.43 -17.87 -23.00
C ALA A 86 -4.08 -16.62 -23.62
N ILE A 87 -3.43 -16.05 -24.62
CA ILE A 87 -3.89 -14.86 -25.33
C ILE A 87 -4.19 -15.23 -26.78
N ASP A 88 -5.47 -15.14 -27.17
CA ASP A 88 -5.90 -15.41 -28.54
C ASP A 88 -5.61 -14.21 -29.45
N THR A 89 -5.88 -13.00 -28.95
CA THR A 89 -5.66 -11.74 -29.69
C THR A 89 -4.94 -10.77 -28.75
N PRO A 90 -3.62 -10.59 -28.91
CA PRO A 90 -2.83 -9.72 -28.05
C PRO A 90 -3.06 -8.23 -28.36
N SER A 91 -2.99 -7.40 -27.33
CA SER A 91 -2.90 -5.94 -27.44
C SER A 91 -1.50 -5.52 -27.90
N PRO A 92 -1.36 -4.45 -28.72
CA PRO A 92 -0.05 -3.86 -29.02
C PRO A 92 0.74 -3.39 -27.78
N ALA A 93 0.05 -3.12 -26.69
CA ALA A 93 0.64 -2.71 -25.41
C ALA A 93 1.12 -3.89 -24.55
N ARG A 94 0.90 -5.13 -24.99
CA ARG A 94 1.39 -6.32 -24.30
C ARG A 94 2.89 -6.49 -24.54
N ARG A 95 3.64 -6.73 -23.45
CA ARG A 95 5.04 -7.13 -23.48
C ARG A 95 5.25 -8.47 -22.77
N GLU A 96 6.42 -9.05 -22.93
CA GLU A 96 6.84 -10.20 -22.15
C GLU A 96 6.89 -9.82 -20.66
N HIS A 97 6.37 -10.72 -19.81
CA HIS A 97 6.38 -10.50 -18.37
C HIS A 97 7.81 -10.68 -17.82
N PRO A 98 8.43 -9.67 -17.17
CA PRO A 98 9.83 -9.72 -16.77
C PRO A 98 10.11 -10.63 -15.57
N TRP A 99 9.11 -11.27 -15.01
CA TRP A 99 9.22 -12.15 -13.85
C TRP A 99 8.58 -13.51 -14.10
N VAL A 100 9.41 -14.57 -14.15
CA VAL A 100 8.96 -15.93 -14.41
C VAL A 100 7.92 -16.40 -13.39
N GLN A 101 8.18 -16.19 -12.08
CA GLN A 101 7.24 -16.58 -11.02
C GLN A 101 5.93 -15.78 -11.01
N GLY A 102 5.87 -14.64 -11.68
CA GLY A 102 4.68 -13.79 -11.83
C GLY A 102 3.99 -13.92 -13.18
N ASN A 103 4.51 -14.75 -14.11
CA ASN A 103 3.97 -14.89 -15.45
C ASN A 103 2.88 -15.98 -15.51
N SER A 104 1.63 -15.57 -15.69
CA SER A 104 0.47 -16.47 -15.76
C SER A 104 0.36 -17.26 -17.07
N LEU A 105 1.07 -16.84 -18.12
CA LEU A 105 1.09 -17.53 -19.41
C LEU A 105 1.99 -18.75 -19.42
N LEU A 106 2.87 -18.91 -18.42
CA LEU A 106 3.64 -20.13 -18.21
C LEU A 106 2.76 -21.16 -17.50
N THR A 107 2.86 -22.42 -17.92
CA THR A 107 2.28 -23.54 -17.19
C THR A 107 2.97 -23.73 -15.84
N ASP A 108 2.32 -24.46 -14.94
CA ASP A 108 2.93 -24.80 -13.64
C ASP A 108 4.23 -25.58 -13.81
N GLU A 109 4.30 -26.47 -14.83
CA GLU A 109 5.47 -27.27 -15.17
C GLU A 109 6.63 -26.40 -15.69
N GLU A 110 6.36 -25.46 -16.60
CA GLU A 110 7.36 -24.53 -17.14
C GLU A 110 7.90 -23.61 -16.04
N ARG A 111 7.01 -23.09 -15.19
CA ARG A 111 7.37 -22.26 -14.06
C ARG A 111 8.22 -23.04 -13.05
N ALA A 112 7.83 -24.29 -12.74
CA ALA A 112 8.58 -25.16 -11.86
C ALA A 112 9.95 -25.58 -12.44
N ALA A 113 10.04 -25.83 -13.73
CA ALA A 113 11.30 -26.14 -14.41
C ALA A 113 12.30 -24.98 -14.31
N ALA A 114 11.81 -23.72 -14.45
CA ALA A 114 12.65 -22.54 -14.39
C ALA A 114 13.00 -22.09 -12.95
N THR A 115 12.14 -22.35 -11.95
CA THR A 115 12.27 -21.75 -10.62
C THR A 115 12.17 -22.74 -9.46
N GLY A 116 11.82 -23.99 -9.71
CA GLY A 116 11.50 -24.97 -8.66
C GLY A 116 10.14 -24.74 -7.97
N VAL A 117 9.34 -23.75 -8.42
CA VAL A 117 8.08 -23.33 -7.81
C VAL A 117 6.97 -23.34 -8.86
N LYS A 118 5.86 -24.05 -8.60
CA LYS A 118 4.70 -24.14 -9.50
C LYS A 118 3.77 -22.94 -9.41
N GLU A 119 3.59 -22.44 -8.19
CA GLU A 119 2.58 -21.43 -7.89
C GLU A 119 2.92 -20.07 -8.52
N LEU A 120 1.90 -19.40 -9.03
CA LEU A 120 1.96 -18.05 -9.57
C LEU A 120 2.05 -17.03 -8.41
N LEU A 121 3.10 -16.22 -8.38
CA LEU A 121 3.26 -15.17 -7.38
C LEU A 121 2.59 -13.86 -7.83
N GLY A 122 1.99 -13.14 -6.88
CA GLY A 122 1.46 -11.79 -7.06
C GLY A 122 2.51 -10.71 -6.78
N GLY A 123 2.15 -9.46 -7.10
CA GLY A 123 2.98 -8.26 -6.83
C GLY A 123 3.59 -7.61 -8.06
N MET A 124 3.32 -8.16 -9.26
CA MET A 124 3.63 -7.57 -10.56
C MET A 124 2.48 -7.79 -11.55
N GLU A 125 1.27 -7.50 -11.13
CA GLU A 125 0.04 -7.77 -11.90
C GLU A 125 0.01 -7.07 -13.26
N TYR A 126 0.77 -5.98 -13.42
CA TYR A 126 0.91 -5.22 -14.67
C TYR A 126 2.27 -5.44 -15.37
N GLY A 127 3.08 -6.41 -14.95
CA GLY A 127 4.39 -6.69 -15.55
C GLY A 127 4.36 -6.96 -17.06
N HIS A 128 3.25 -7.49 -17.56
CA HIS A 128 3.00 -7.80 -18.97
C HIS A 128 2.50 -6.60 -19.80
N ILE A 129 2.38 -5.41 -19.22
CA ILE A 129 1.84 -4.20 -19.85
C ILE A 129 2.97 -3.19 -20.05
N ASP A 130 3.01 -2.47 -21.17
CA ASP A 130 3.96 -1.38 -21.34
C ASP A 130 3.74 -0.24 -20.33
N PRO A 131 4.78 0.49 -19.92
CA PRO A 131 4.68 1.48 -18.83
C PRO A 131 3.72 2.66 -19.13
N ALA A 132 3.55 3.05 -20.39
CA ALA A 132 2.64 4.14 -20.74
C ALA A 132 1.18 3.71 -20.57
N THR A 133 0.85 2.51 -21.03
CA THR A 133 -0.48 1.91 -20.86
C THR A 133 -0.79 1.60 -19.40
N GLN A 134 0.19 1.16 -18.59
CA GLN A 134 0.01 1.02 -17.14
C GLN A 134 -0.47 2.33 -16.51
N ARG A 135 0.18 3.46 -16.84
CA ARG A 135 -0.22 4.78 -16.31
C ARG A 135 -1.58 5.24 -16.83
N ALA A 136 -1.92 4.93 -18.08
CA ALA A 136 -3.26 5.20 -18.60
C ALA A 136 -4.34 4.46 -17.80
N TYR A 137 -4.17 3.16 -17.54
CA TYR A 137 -5.10 2.37 -16.72
C TYR A 137 -5.19 2.86 -15.27
N LYS A 138 -4.07 3.26 -14.67
CA LYS A 138 -4.04 3.87 -13.35
C LYS A 138 -4.78 5.22 -13.33
N THR A 139 -4.62 6.01 -14.38
CA THR A 139 -5.36 7.27 -14.56
C THR A 139 -6.87 7.03 -14.62
N ASP A 140 -7.31 6.08 -15.45
CA ASP A 140 -8.71 5.73 -15.60
C ASP A 140 -9.31 5.19 -14.30
N THR A 141 -8.53 4.38 -13.57
CA THR A 141 -8.94 3.88 -12.25
C THR A 141 -9.12 5.02 -11.26
N LEU A 142 -8.16 5.93 -11.16
CA LEU A 142 -8.21 7.07 -10.23
C LEU A 142 -9.39 8.00 -10.57
N ARG A 143 -9.58 8.35 -11.84
CA ARG A 143 -10.72 9.14 -12.33
C ARG A 143 -12.04 8.48 -11.97
N THR A 144 -12.17 7.18 -12.28
CA THR A 144 -13.39 6.40 -12.03
C THR A 144 -13.76 6.39 -10.55
N GLN A 145 -12.79 6.23 -9.64
CA GLN A 145 -13.06 6.22 -8.20
C GLN A 145 -13.46 7.62 -7.69
N LEU A 146 -12.82 8.68 -8.15
CA LEU A 146 -13.22 10.06 -7.81
C LEU A 146 -14.61 10.41 -8.33
N ILE A 147 -14.99 9.95 -9.51
CA ILE A 147 -16.34 10.13 -10.05
C ILE A 147 -17.36 9.31 -9.25
N ARG A 148 -17.18 8.00 -9.17
CA ARG A 148 -18.19 7.08 -8.62
C ARG A 148 -18.35 7.18 -7.11
N LEU A 149 -17.24 7.26 -6.38
CA LEU A 149 -17.25 7.30 -4.92
C LEU A 149 -17.12 8.72 -4.38
N GLY A 150 -16.29 9.57 -5.02
CA GLY A 150 -16.07 10.95 -4.60
C GLY A 150 -17.17 11.92 -5.04
N GLY A 151 -18.04 11.51 -5.98
CA GLY A 151 -19.12 12.34 -6.53
C GLY A 151 -18.62 13.57 -7.30
N ILE A 152 -17.39 13.51 -7.83
CA ILE A 152 -16.85 14.58 -8.68
C ILE A 152 -17.45 14.46 -10.08
N SER A 153 -17.86 15.60 -10.69
CA SER A 153 -18.38 15.58 -12.05
C SER A 153 -17.35 15.03 -13.04
N PRO A 154 -17.72 14.13 -13.97
CA PRO A 154 -16.83 13.65 -15.01
C PRO A 154 -16.29 14.77 -15.91
N ASP A 155 -17.06 15.85 -16.10
CA ASP A 155 -16.70 17.01 -16.92
C ASP A 155 -15.86 18.04 -16.14
N SER A 156 -15.58 17.80 -14.87
CA SER A 156 -14.75 18.69 -14.06
C SER A 156 -13.33 18.77 -14.62
N PRO A 157 -12.73 19.97 -14.70
CA PRO A 157 -11.31 20.13 -15.05
C PRO A 157 -10.38 19.28 -14.18
N LEU A 158 -10.74 19.01 -12.91
CA LEU A 158 -10.02 18.12 -12.02
C LEU A 158 -9.93 16.68 -12.55
N ILE A 159 -10.98 16.23 -13.24
CA ILE A 159 -11.03 14.86 -13.79
C ILE A 159 -10.45 14.83 -15.20
N THR A 160 -10.83 15.77 -16.05
CA THR A 160 -10.42 15.75 -17.47
C THR A 160 -8.93 15.98 -17.66
N SER A 161 -8.28 16.78 -16.80
CA SER A 161 -6.84 17.02 -16.84
C SER A 161 -6.01 16.03 -16.00
N LEU A 162 -6.66 15.22 -15.16
CA LEU A 162 -5.93 14.29 -14.28
C LEU A 162 -5.18 13.24 -15.08
N THR A 163 -3.89 13.09 -14.79
CA THR A 163 -3.03 12.03 -15.32
C THR A 163 -2.17 11.46 -14.20
N VAL A 164 -1.80 10.19 -14.33
CA VAL A 164 -0.81 9.57 -13.45
C VAL A 164 0.57 9.78 -14.04
N GLU A 165 1.39 10.55 -13.33
CA GLU A 165 2.74 10.93 -13.74
C GLU A 165 3.74 9.80 -13.45
N PRO A 166 4.74 9.58 -14.32
CA PRO A 166 5.83 8.66 -14.01
C PRO A 166 6.69 9.20 -12.86
N MET A 167 7.29 8.30 -12.10
CA MET A 167 8.32 8.70 -11.15
C MET A 167 9.64 9.05 -11.88
N PRO A 168 10.46 9.95 -11.31
CA PRO A 168 11.79 10.21 -11.85
C PRO A 168 12.61 8.91 -11.92
N THR A 169 13.24 8.63 -13.07
CA THR A 169 13.98 7.39 -13.31
C THR A 169 15.50 7.61 -13.44
N LYS A 170 15.98 8.83 -13.22
CA LYS A 170 17.42 9.17 -13.44
C LYS A 170 18.41 8.25 -12.72
N ASP A 171 17.97 7.66 -11.58
CA ASP A 171 18.78 6.75 -10.77
C ASP A 171 18.39 5.27 -10.94
N LEU A 172 17.49 4.95 -11.88
CA LEU A 172 17.03 3.59 -12.16
C LEU A 172 17.70 3.07 -13.44
N THR A 173 18.64 2.15 -13.28
CA THR A 173 19.35 1.53 -14.41
C THR A 173 18.52 0.51 -15.18
N GLU A 174 17.43 0.03 -14.61
CA GLU A 174 16.56 -1.04 -15.14
C GLU A 174 15.13 -0.54 -15.48
N GLY A 175 15.01 0.76 -15.79
CA GLY A 175 13.72 1.36 -16.23
C GLY A 175 12.63 1.31 -15.15
N ASP A 176 11.59 0.51 -15.40
CA ASP A 176 10.43 0.32 -14.49
C ASP A 176 10.61 -0.84 -13.49
N LEU A 177 11.81 -1.41 -13.41
CA LEU A 177 12.22 -2.44 -12.45
C LEU A 177 13.16 -1.85 -11.39
N SER A 178 13.50 -2.64 -10.39
CA SER A 178 14.54 -2.33 -9.38
C SER A 178 14.33 -1.02 -8.59
N TRP A 179 13.11 -0.49 -8.57
CA TRP A 179 12.77 0.76 -7.90
C TRP A 179 12.54 0.60 -6.40
N ARG A 180 12.27 -0.63 -5.92
CA ARG A 180 11.81 -0.91 -4.57
C ARG A 180 12.99 -1.06 -3.61
N SER A 181 13.20 -0.05 -2.76
CA SER A 181 14.30 0.00 -1.78
C SER A 181 14.04 -0.82 -0.50
N ARG A 182 12.81 -1.27 -0.27
CA ARG A 182 12.44 -2.07 0.91
C ARG A 182 11.58 -3.24 0.51
N VAL A 183 11.96 -4.43 0.97
CA VAL A 183 11.24 -5.68 0.73
C VAL A 183 11.04 -6.45 2.02
N ARG A 184 9.90 -7.13 2.10
CA ARG A 184 9.56 -8.03 3.20
C ARG A 184 9.27 -9.39 2.64
N TYR A 185 9.95 -10.39 3.19
CA TYR A 185 9.71 -11.80 2.87
C TYR A 185 9.28 -12.54 4.14
N THR A 186 8.37 -13.48 3.99
CA THR A 186 8.17 -14.52 5.00
C THR A 186 9.19 -15.62 4.81
N VAL A 187 9.35 -16.51 5.80
CA VAL A 187 10.25 -17.66 5.67
C VAL A 187 9.41 -18.92 5.56
N VAL A 188 9.73 -19.76 4.58
CA VAL A 188 9.01 -21.00 4.26
C VAL A 188 9.94 -22.20 4.32
N LYS A 189 9.41 -23.36 4.78
CA LYS A 189 10.13 -24.63 4.77
C LYS A 189 10.09 -25.24 3.38
N THR A 190 11.25 -25.62 2.86
CA THR A 190 11.40 -26.35 1.59
C THR A 190 12.13 -27.68 1.84
N PRO A 191 12.21 -28.59 0.86
CA PRO A 191 13.06 -29.78 0.95
C PRO A 191 14.54 -29.48 1.21
N PHE A 192 15.00 -28.28 0.83
CA PHE A 192 16.40 -27.83 0.91
C PHE A 192 16.69 -26.89 2.09
N GLY A 193 15.82 -26.83 3.10
CA GLY A 193 15.95 -25.92 4.24
C GLY A 193 14.89 -24.81 4.25
N TRP A 194 15.15 -23.77 5.01
CA TRP A 194 14.23 -22.63 5.19
C TRP A 194 14.65 -21.47 4.28
N ARG A 195 13.73 -20.99 3.43
CA ARG A 195 14.01 -20.00 2.39
C ARG A 195 13.07 -18.82 2.50
N ILE A 196 13.47 -17.68 1.93
CA ILE A 196 12.56 -16.53 1.74
C ILE A 196 11.39 -16.95 0.85
N GLY A 197 10.21 -16.41 1.14
CA GLY A 197 8.98 -16.70 0.40
C GLY A 197 8.06 -15.50 0.32
N MET A 198 7.13 -15.57 -0.62
CA MET A 198 6.04 -14.61 -0.82
C MET A 198 4.70 -15.34 -0.89
N TYR A 199 3.62 -14.61 -0.69
CA TYR A 199 2.27 -15.14 -0.81
C TYR A 199 1.77 -15.03 -2.24
N PRO A 200 1.29 -16.11 -2.86
CA PRO A 200 0.47 -16.01 -4.07
C PRO A 200 -0.75 -15.12 -3.82
N HIS A 201 -1.35 -14.60 -4.90
CA HIS A 201 -2.51 -13.72 -4.78
C HIS A 201 -3.63 -14.41 -3.98
N GLN A 202 -4.18 -13.72 -2.98
CA GLN A 202 -5.25 -14.21 -2.08
C GLN A 202 -4.95 -15.54 -1.36
N SER A 203 -3.69 -15.95 -1.30
CA SER A 203 -3.27 -17.16 -0.58
C SER A 203 -2.81 -16.83 0.84
N SER A 204 -3.13 -17.71 1.79
CA SER A 204 -2.57 -17.70 3.14
C SER A 204 -1.29 -18.55 3.25
N ARG A 205 -0.96 -19.33 2.22
CA ARG A 205 0.24 -20.17 2.16
C ARG A 205 1.31 -19.47 1.32
N ALA A 206 2.41 -19.13 1.93
CA ALA A 206 3.57 -18.60 1.22
C ALA A 206 4.35 -19.70 0.49
N VAL A 207 4.97 -19.34 -0.63
CA VAL A 207 5.84 -20.23 -1.42
C VAL A 207 7.21 -19.58 -1.60
N PRO A 208 8.28 -20.38 -1.89
CA PRO A 208 9.61 -19.83 -2.07
C PRO A 208 9.66 -18.80 -3.20
N VAL A 209 10.44 -17.75 -3.00
CA VAL A 209 10.76 -16.75 -4.05
C VAL A 209 12.25 -16.76 -4.31
N ILE A 210 12.63 -16.82 -5.59
CA ILE A 210 14.03 -16.83 -6.02
C ILE A 210 14.52 -15.44 -6.33
N ASP A 211 13.73 -14.71 -7.11
CA ASP A 211 13.99 -13.33 -7.47
C ASP A 211 12.69 -12.51 -7.39
N PHE A 212 12.82 -11.21 -7.13
CA PHE A 212 11.73 -10.26 -7.18
C PHE A 212 12.19 -9.01 -7.94
N PRO A 213 11.90 -8.90 -9.24
CA PRO A 213 12.48 -7.88 -10.11
C PRO A 213 12.22 -6.43 -9.70
N LEU A 214 11.18 -6.17 -8.91
CA LEU A 214 10.92 -4.82 -8.38
C LEU A 214 11.88 -4.42 -7.25
N ALA A 215 12.48 -5.38 -6.53
CA ALA A 215 13.46 -5.09 -5.50
C ALA A 215 14.70 -4.42 -6.12
N ALA A 216 15.28 -3.45 -5.41
CA ALA A 216 16.50 -2.79 -5.84
C ALA A 216 17.59 -3.81 -6.20
N ARG A 217 18.34 -3.53 -7.27
CA ARG A 217 19.38 -4.43 -7.79
C ARG A 217 20.34 -4.90 -6.70
N GLU A 218 20.72 -3.99 -5.81
CA GLU A 218 21.63 -4.26 -4.71
C GLU A 218 21.05 -5.27 -3.69
N LEU A 219 19.73 -5.27 -3.49
CA LEU A 219 19.04 -6.24 -2.65
C LEU A 219 18.89 -7.60 -3.35
N ARG A 220 18.63 -7.61 -4.67
CA ARG A 220 18.54 -8.83 -5.49
C ARG A 220 19.88 -9.55 -5.54
N GLN A 221 20.97 -8.81 -5.71
CA GLN A 221 22.35 -9.35 -5.76
C GLN A 221 22.81 -10.00 -4.45
N LEU A 222 22.08 -9.86 -3.36
CA LEU A 222 22.35 -10.59 -2.13
C LEU A 222 21.96 -12.07 -2.21
N ASN A 223 21.16 -12.48 -3.20
CA ASN A 223 20.70 -13.86 -3.35
C ASN A 223 20.15 -14.44 -2.03
N LEU A 224 19.30 -13.69 -1.33
CA LEU A 224 18.76 -14.07 -0.02
C LEU A 224 18.09 -15.46 -0.02
N HIS A 225 17.65 -15.92 -1.19
CA HIS A 225 17.06 -17.26 -1.38
C HIS A 225 18.04 -18.40 -1.18
N GLU A 226 19.35 -18.14 -1.19
CA GLU A 226 20.39 -19.17 -0.94
C GLU A 226 20.64 -19.41 0.55
N LEU A 227 20.26 -18.47 1.44
CA LEU A 227 20.43 -18.61 2.88
C LEU A 227 19.46 -19.65 3.47
N ASP A 228 19.95 -20.52 4.34
CA ASP A 228 19.09 -21.31 5.22
C ASP A 228 18.70 -20.48 6.45
N LEU A 229 17.47 -20.07 6.49
CA LEU A 229 16.88 -19.18 7.48
C LEU A 229 16.17 -19.94 8.61
N HIS A 230 16.70 -21.10 8.99
CA HIS A 230 16.15 -21.89 10.10
C HIS A 230 16.04 -21.03 11.38
N GLY A 231 14.87 -21.04 11.99
CA GLY A 231 14.58 -20.23 13.19
C GLY A 231 14.20 -18.78 12.92
N ILE A 232 14.06 -18.35 11.65
CA ILE A 232 13.58 -17.03 11.24
C ILE A 232 12.15 -17.14 10.70
N ARG A 233 11.30 -16.16 11.00
CA ARG A 233 9.92 -16.05 10.46
C ARG A 233 9.79 -15.05 9.34
N GLN A 234 10.54 -13.95 9.43
CA GLN A 234 10.40 -12.82 8.49
C GLN A 234 11.76 -12.18 8.24
N VAL A 235 11.97 -11.75 7.03
CA VAL A 235 13.14 -10.98 6.58
C VAL A 235 12.66 -9.64 6.05
N ASP A 236 13.09 -8.54 6.66
CA ASP A 236 12.93 -7.19 6.15
C ASP A 236 14.28 -6.69 5.66
N ALA A 237 14.41 -6.42 4.36
CA ALA A 237 15.63 -5.88 3.79
C ALA A 237 15.38 -4.46 3.28
N ALA A 238 16.27 -3.53 3.66
CA ALA A 238 16.21 -2.13 3.30
C ALA A 238 17.55 -1.67 2.71
N LEU A 239 17.47 -1.04 1.54
CA LEU A 239 18.56 -0.29 0.93
C LEU A 239 18.33 1.19 1.19
N SER A 240 19.25 1.85 1.88
CA SER A 240 19.15 3.28 2.15
C SER A 240 19.57 4.12 0.94
N SER A 241 19.16 5.39 0.92
CA SER A 241 19.61 6.39 -0.04
C SER A 241 21.14 6.58 -0.07
N ARG A 242 21.84 6.19 1.00
CA ARG A 242 23.31 6.22 1.13
C ARG A 242 23.98 4.89 0.76
N GLY A 243 23.26 3.95 0.14
CA GLY A 243 23.80 2.67 -0.31
C GLY A 243 24.15 1.70 0.85
N ARG A 244 23.62 1.90 2.07
CA ARG A 244 23.74 0.93 3.16
C ARG A 244 22.58 -0.05 3.12
N ILE A 245 22.86 -1.32 3.40
CA ILE A 245 21.86 -2.38 3.46
C ILE A 245 21.66 -2.79 4.91
N LEU A 246 20.42 -2.83 5.35
CA LEU A 246 20.02 -3.36 6.65
C LEU A 246 19.04 -4.50 6.45
N ILE A 247 19.38 -5.66 6.98
CA ILE A 247 18.54 -6.86 6.94
C ILE A 247 18.11 -7.16 8.38
N GLN A 248 16.84 -6.96 8.67
CA GLN A 248 16.24 -7.37 9.93
C GLN A 248 15.67 -8.78 9.78
N LEU A 249 16.06 -9.65 10.69
CA LEU A 249 15.66 -11.05 10.79
C LEU A 249 14.80 -11.22 12.04
N THR A 250 13.50 -11.39 11.86
CA THR A 250 12.57 -11.64 12.97
C THR A 250 12.66 -13.11 13.35
N VAL A 251 13.12 -13.36 14.56
CA VAL A 251 13.38 -14.68 15.09
C VAL A 251 12.06 -15.34 15.51
N ASP A 252 11.87 -16.60 15.13
CA ASP A 252 10.74 -17.42 15.57
C ASP A 252 10.77 -17.56 17.11
N PRO A 253 9.65 -17.41 17.82
CA PRO A 253 9.60 -17.46 19.29
C PRO A 253 10.11 -18.75 19.93
N ARG A 254 10.30 -19.80 19.14
CA ARG A 254 10.87 -21.08 19.58
C ARG A 254 12.39 -21.05 19.74
N PHE A 255 13.05 -20.03 19.19
CA PHE A 255 14.49 -19.87 19.16
C PHE A 255 14.90 -18.55 19.83
N THR A 256 16.19 -18.48 20.16
CA THR A 256 16.84 -17.27 20.64
C THR A 256 17.59 -16.58 19.50
N ALA A 257 17.72 -15.26 19.52
CA ALA A 257 18.54 -14.55 18.54
C ALA A 257 19.99 -15.04 18.54
N SER A 258 20.52 -15.40 19.70
CA SER A 258 21.88 -15.94 19.83
C SER A 258 22.05 -17.32 19.19
N GLU A 259 21.03 -18.19 19.26
CA GLU A 259 21.08 -19.52 18.65
C GLU A 259 21.11 -19.47 17.13
N VAL A 260 20.33 -18.56 16.51
CA VAL A 260 20.17 -18.51 15.05
C VAL A 260 21.16 -17.57 14.36
N SER A 261 21.71 -16.58 15.06
CA SER A 261 22.48 -15.50 14.43
C SER A 261 23.81 -15.98 13.83
N GLN A 262 24.59 -16.78 14.57
CA GLN A 262 25.91 -17.22 14.12
C GLN A 262 25.87 -18.14 12.89
N PRO A 263 24.99 -19.15 12.82
CA PRO A 263 24.87 -19.98 11.62
C PRO A 263 24.51 -19.17 10.37
N ILE A 264 23.56 -18.23 10.48
CA ILE A 264 23.13 -17.38 9.37
C ILE A 264 24.25 -16.39 8.99
N TYR A 265 24.93 -15.80 9.96
CA TYR A 265 26.03 -14.88 9.71
C TYR A 265 27.16 -15.53 8.90
N ARG A 266 27.56 -16.77 9.26
CA ARG A 266 28.59 -17.52 8.53
C ARG A 266 28.20 -17.80 7.08
N GLN A 267 26.93 -18.10 6.83
CA GLN A 267 26.42 -18.27 5.46
C GLN A 267 26.49 -16.96 4.70
N ALA A 268 26.02 -15.86 5.32
CA ALA A 268 26.06 -14.52 4.75
C ALA A 268 27.50 -14.08 4.43
N GLU A 269 28.47 -14.32 5.32
CA GLU A 269 29.89 -14.05 5.07
C GLU A 269 30.46 -14.85 3.88
N LYS A 270 30.06 -16.12 3.77
CA LYS A 270 30.48 -16.96 2.65
C LYS A 270 29.92 -16.45 1.32
N LEU A 271 28.67 -15.99 1.29
CA LEU A 271 28.02 -15.48 0.09
C LEU A 271 28.47 -14.05 -0.27
N TRP A 272 28.63 -13.18 0.73
CA TRP A 272 28.79 -11.75 0.50
C TRP A 272 30.18 -11.24 0.87
N GLY A 273 31.04 -12.07 1.49
CA GLY A 273 32.33 -11.64 2.03
C GLY A 273 32.16 -10.75 3.26
N ASP A 274 33.11 -9.85 3.50
CA ASP A 274 33.10 -8.95 4.67
C ASP A 274 31.89 -7.99 4.62
N LEU A 275 30.89 -8.26 5.46
CA LEU A 275 29.63 -7.51 5.51
C LEU A 275 29.86 -6.04 5.89
N ALA A 276 30.81 -5.77 6.80
CA ALA A 276 31.08 -4.41 7.25
C ALA A 276 31.66 -3.56 6.12
N LYS A 277 32.61 -4.11 5.34
CA LYS A 277 33.16 -3.45 4.15
C LYS A 277 32.10 -3.22 3.08
N ARG A 278 31.15 -4.14 2.92
CA ARG A 278 29.99 -4.02 2.00
C ARG A 278 28.87 -3.13 2.53
N LYS A 279 29.02 -2.58 3.74
CA LYS A 279 27.99 -1.75 4.40
C LYS A 279 26.67 -2.50 4.63
N ILE A 280 26.75 -3.81 4.89
CA ILE A 280 25.60 -4.67 5.19
C ILE A 280 25.54 -4.91 6.70
N SER A 281 24.37 -4.75 7.29
CA SER A 281 24.09 -5.04 8.70
C SER A 281 23.03 -6.11 8.81
N LEU A 282 23.27 -7.14 9.65
CA LEU A 282 22.27 -8.12 10.05
C LEU A 282 21.77 -7.78 11.45
N PHE A 283 20.49 -7.63 11.59
CA PHE A 283 19.81 -7.33 12.84
C PHE A 283 18.80 -8.43 13.18
N PHE A 284 19.10 -9.22 14.20
CA PHE A 284 18.22 -10.28 14.69
C PHE A 284 17.39 -9.72 15.85
N THR A 285 16.08 -9.82 15.73
CA THR A 285 15.15 -9.31 16.75
C THR A 285 14.09 -10.37 17.10
N PRO A 286 13.74 -10.53 18.38
CA PRO A 286 12.65 -11.39 18.78
C PRO A 286 11.32 -10.90 18.18
N GLU A 287 10.41 -11.83 17.87
CA GLU A 287 9.06 -11.46 17.46
C GLU A 287 8.34 -10.69 18.58
N ASN A 288 7.89 -9.50 18.26
CA ASN A 288 7.06 -8.72 19.19
C ASN A 288 5.60 -9.19 19.08
N ARG A 289 5.11 -9.97 20.07
CA ARG A 289 3.75 -10.52 20.09
C ARG A 289 2.63 -9.45 20.08
N SER A 290 2.92 -8.20 20.35
CA SER A 290 1.92 -7.12 20.30
C SER A 290 1.45 -6.78 18.88
N ASN A 291 2.21 -7.18 17.84
CA ASN A 291 1.92 -6.91 16.43
C ASN A 291 1.46 -8.15 15.64
N ALA A 292 1.39 -9.33 16.27
CA ALA A 292 0.85 -10.51 15.63
C ALA A 292 -0.66 -10.32 15.44
N LYS A 293 -1.12 -10.15 14.19
CA LYS A 293 -2.55 -10.31 13.87
C LYS A 293 -2.95 -11.72 14.32
N PRO A 294 -4.07 -11.89 15.04
CA PRO A 294 -4.54 -13.23 15.39
C PRO A 294 -4.76 -14.01 14.08
N GLU A 295 -4.10 -15.14 13.95
CA GLU A 295 -4.40 -16.08 12.86
C GLU A 295 -5.89 -16.44 12.97
N HIS A 296 -6.65 -16.23 11.89
CA HIS A 296 -8.08 -16.55 11.85
C HIS A 296 -8.28 -18.02 12.23
N GLY A 297 -8.92 -18.25 13.36
CA GLY A 297 -9.42 -19.57 13.79
C GLY A 297 -8.65 -20.26 14.92
N VAL A 298 -7.53 -19.74 15.41
CA VAL A 298 -6.81 -20.34 16.54
C VAL A 298 -7.02 -19.52 17.81
N ARG A 299 -7.84 -20.03 18.74
CA ARG A 299 -7.91 -19.49 20.11
C ARG A 299 -6.56 -19.72 20.78
N PRO A 300 -5.93 -18.70 21.40
CA PRO A 300 -4.69 -18.90 22.15
C PRO A 300 -4.95 -19.90 23.28
N SER A 301 -4.30 -21.05 23.24
CA SER A 301 -4.35 -21.96 24.39
C SER A 301 -3.59 -21.30 25.54
N LEU A 302 -4.25 -21.20 26.71
CA LEU A 302 -3.73 -20.56 27.93
C LEU A 302 -2.55 -21.31 28.58
N ARG A 303 -2.01 -22.36 27.92
CA ARG A 303 -0.90 -23.16 28.43
C ARG A 303 0.14 -23.39 27.34
N SER A 304 0.93 -22.35 27.01
CA SER A 304 2.19 -22.57 26.29
C SER A 304 3.29 -22.82 27.31
N PRO A 305 4.03 -23.95 27.24
CA PRO A 305 5.15 -24.23 28.14
C PRO A 305 6.41 -23.39 27.82
N TYR A 306 6.33 -22.41 26.91
CA TYR A 306 7.48 -21.62 26.52
C TYR A 306 7.80 -20.56 27.57
N ARG A 307 8.90 -20.80 28.27
CA ARG A 307 9.53 -19.90 29.23
C ARG A 307 9.79 -18.56 28.55
N ARG A 308 9.33 -17.46 29.14
CA ARG A 308 9.65 -16.09 28.71
C ARG A 308 11.15 -15.86 28.89
N VAL A 309 11.93 -16.08 27.86
CA VAL A 309 13.31 -15.56 27.82
C VAL A 309 13.21 -14.15 27.26
N ARG A 310 13.55 -13.15 28.06
CA ARG A 310 13.81 -11.79 27.57
C ARG A 310 15.14 -11.85 26.85
N GLN A 311 15.09 -11.87 25.52
CA GLN A 311 16.28 -11.86 24.68
C GLN A 311 16.55 -10.46 24.18
N GLY A 312 17.82 -10.09 24.20
CA GLY A 312 18.33 -8.91 23.55
C GLY A 312 18.42 -9.11 22.03
N ASP A 313 18.40 -8.01 21.29
CA ASP A 313 18.74 -7.97 19.88
C ASP A 313 20.20 -8.40 19.66
N VAL A 314 20.48 -9.03 18.52
CA VAL A 314 21.85 -9.33 18.07
C VAL A 314 22.14 -8.55 16.80
N LEU A 315 23.25 -7.82 16.78
CA LEU A 315 23.75 -7.00 15.67
C LEU A 315 25.06 -7.59 15.15
N LEU A 316 25.14 -7.82 13.85
CA LEU A 316 26.31 -8.37 13.17
C LEU A 316 26.62 -7.58 11.89
N GLY A 317 27.84 -7.69 11.39
CA GLY A 317 28.31 -6.94 10.23
C GLY A 317 28.47 -5.44 10.54
N GLY A 318 27.75 -4.56 9.84
CA GLY A 318 27.81 -3.10 10.01
C GLY A 318 27.22 -2.55 11.31
N GLY A 319 26.59 -3.38 12.15
CA GLY A 319 26.14 -3.05 13.50
C GLY A 319 25.00 -2.03 13.60
N LEU A 320 24.16 -1.87 12.57
CA LEU A 320 23.08 -0.87 12.53
C LEU A 320 21.72 -1.50 12.83
N LYS A 321 20.85 -0.74 13.53
CA LYS A 321 19.42 -1.01 13.73
C LYS A 321 18.53 -0.13 12.86
N SER A 322 19.07 0.95 12.32
CA SER A 322 18.41 1.89 11.44
C SER A 322 19.33 2.29 10.30
N VAL A 323 18.77 2.81 9.24
CA VAL A 323 19.50 3.39 8.11
C VAL A 323 19.17 4.87 7.99
N THR A 324 20.11 5.64 7.43
CA THR A 324 19.89 7.05 7.12
C THR A 324 19.30 7.17 5.72
N GLU A 325 18.17 7.88 5.62
CA GLU A 325 17.51 8.23 4.37
C GLU A 325 17.63 9.73 4.13
N ASP A 326 18.19 10.12 3.00
CA ASP A 326 18.25 11.51 2.57
C ASP A 326 17.11 11.81 1.60
N VAL A 327 16.42 12.91 1.84
CA VAL A 327 15.32 13.42 1.01
C VAL A 327 15.69 14.83 0.55
N THR A 328 15.55 15.11 -0.74
CA THR A 328 15.91 16.40 -1.32
C THR A 328 14.76 17.01 -2.11
N PHE A 329 14.58 18.32 -2.00
CA PHE A 329 13.69 19.09 -2.85
C PHE A 329 14.25 20.49 -3.07
N GLY A 330 14.64 20.80 -4.29
CA GLY A 330 15.41 22.02 -4.60
C GLY A 330 16.72 22.04 -3.83
N ALA A 331 16.99 23.10 -3.11
CA ALA A 331 18.17 23.23 -2.23
C ALA A 331 17.98 22.60 -0.83
N ARG A 332 16.75 22.19 -0.49
CA ARG A 332 16.45 21.60 0.82
C ARG A 332 16.89 20.14 0.87
N ARG A 333 17.47 19.76 2.00
CA ARG A 333 17.88 18.39 2.29
C ARG A 333 17.51 18.03 3.72
N PHE A 334 16.88 16.87 3.87
CA PHE A 334 16.47 16.30 5.14
C PHE A 334 17.09 14.90 5.28
N SER A 335 17.57 14.54 6.48
CA SER A 335 18.15 13.22 6.75
C SER A 335 17.37 12.56 7.88
N TYR A 336 16.88 11.35 7.63
CA TYR A 336 16.05 10.61 8.59
C TYR A 336 16.74 9.33 9.03
N GLN A 337 16.64 8.99 10.31
CA GLN A 337 16.94 7.65 10.80
C GLN A 337 15.66 6.81 10.70
N VAL A 338 15.73 5.68 10.01
CA VAL A 338 14.60 4.80 9.78
C VAL A 338 14.95 3.37 10.13
N SER A 339 14.21 2.78 11.05
CA SER A 339 14.36 1.38 11.45
C SER A 339 13.99 0.42 10.30
N ALA A 340 14.60 -0.75 10.24
CA ALA A 340 14.33 -1.74 9.19
C ALA A 340 12.86 -2.20 9.19
N GLY A 341 12.29 -2.44 10.37
CA GLY A 341 10.88 -2.83 10.53
C GLY A 341 9.89 -1.66 10.53
N GLY A 342 10.38 -0.41 10.47
CA GLY A 342 9.56 0.80 10.36
C GLY A 342 9.07 1.01 8.93
N PHE A 343 7.92 1.70 8.82
CA PHE A 343 7.43 2.12 7.51
C PHE A 343 8.31 3.23 6.93
N TRP A 344 8.62 3.13 5.66
CA TRP A 344 9.19 4.17 4.80
C TRP A 344 8.72 3.95 3.37
N GLN A 345 8.64 5.00 2.58
CA GLN A 345 8.24 4.92 1.18
C GLN A 345 9.13 3.94 0.42
N VAL A 346 8.53 2.96 -0.25
CA VAL A 346 9.27 1.83 -0.84
C VAL A 346 9.93 2.17 -2.19
N HIS A 347 9.36 3.12 -2.94
CA HIS A 347 10.01 3.62 -4.16
C HIS A 347 11.10 4.63 -3.78
N ARG A 348 12.34 4.39 -4.23
CA ARG A 348 13.50 5.22 -3.82
C ARG A 348 13.35 6.72 -4.10
N CYS A 349 12.56 7.11 -5.11
CA CYS A 349 12.30 8.52 -5.43
C CYS A 349 11.02 9.08 -4.77
N ALA A 350 10.18 8.24 -4.16
CA ALA A 350 8.90 8.67 -3.59
C ALA A 350 9.04 9.69 -2.45
N PRO A 351 9.98 9.55 -1.49
CA PRO A 351 10.11 10.53 -0.42
C PRO A 351 10.32 11.96 -0.94
N SER A 352 11.22 12.15 -1.89
CA SER A 352 11.50 13.47 -2.49
C SER A 352 10.32 13.99 -3.32
N ALA A 353 9.65 13.13 -4.09
CA ALA A 353 8.49 13.52 -4.88
C ALA A 353 7.31 13.93 -4.00
N LEU A 354 7.03 13.18 -2.93
CA LEU A 354 5.94 13.49 -1.99
C LEU A 354 6.20 14.77 -1.19
N VAL A 355 7.43 14.97 -0.70
CA VAL A 355 7.83 16.22 -0.05
C VAL A 355 7.68 17.41 -1.00
N GLY A 356 8.16 17.29 -2.25
CA GLY A 356 7.99 18.33 -3.25
C GLY A 356 6.51 18.62 -3.56
N THR A 357 5.69 17.57 -3.65
CA THR A 357 4.25 17.69 -3.84
C THR A 357 3.58 18.40 -2.67
N MET A 358 3.90 18.00 -1.44
CA MET A 358 3.38 18.65 -0.24
C MET A 358 3.74 20.14 -0.21
N LEU A 359 4.99 20.49 -0.40
CA LEU A 359 5.44 21.88 -0.37
C LEU A 359 4.80 22.73 -1.48
N THR A 360 4.58 22.17 -2.67
CA THR A 360 4.02 22.91 -3.81
C THR A 360 2.49 23.02 -3.80
N MET A 361 1.78 22.01 -3.29
CA MET A 361 0.32 22.02 -3.22
C MET A 361 -0.18 22.66 -1.93
N LEU A 362 0.30 22.23 -0.76
CA LEU A 362 -0.13 22.72 0.54
C LEU A 362 0.39 24.13 0.83
N ARG A 363 1.59 24.46 0.33
CA ARG A 363 2.25 25.78 0.49
C ARG A 363 2.25 26.27 1.93
N PRO A 364 2.87 25.52 2.86
CA PRO A 364 2.98 25.97 4.25
C PRO A 364 3.78 27.26 4.30
N ALA A 365 3.34 28.22 5.15
CA ALA A 365 3.93 29.55 5.30
C ALA A 365 4.59 29.72 6.66
N GLU A 366 5.51 30.68 6.75
CA GLU A 366 6.22 31.01 7.99
C GLU A 366 5.23 31.39 9.11
N GLY A 367 5.44 30.83 10.30
CA GLY A 367 4.62 31.07 11.48
C GLY A 367 3.34 30.24 11.57
N GLU A 368 2.99 29.43 10.55
CA GLU A 368 1.80 28.58 10.58
C GLU A 368 1.91 27.44 11.60
N CYS A 369 0.75 27.02 12.10
CA CYS A 369 0.56 25.75 12.83
C CYS A 369 0.07 24.67 11.88
N THR A 370 0.83 23.57 11.77
CA THR A 370 0.54 22.49 10.83
C THR A 370 0.45 21.14 11.53
N LEU A 371 -0.41 20.24 11.00
CA LEU A 371 -0.50 18.85 11.45
C LEU A 371 0.07 17.90 10.39
N ASP A 372 0.86 16.92 10.85
CA ASP A 372 1.28 15.75 10.08
C ASP A 372 0.64 14.50 10.70
N LEU A 373 -0.41 13.99 10.08
CA LEU A 373 -1.20 12.85 10.58
C LEU A 373 -0.81 11.57 9.85
N TYR A 374 -0.61 10.48 10.59
CA TYR A 374 0.00 9.23 10.10
C TYR A 374 1.46 9.44 9.68
N ALA A 375 2.19 10.21 10.47
CA ALA A 375 3.47 10.82 10.11
C ALA A 375 4.62 9.82 9.84
N GLY A 376 4.48 8.56 10.25
CA GLY A 376 5.56 7.58 10.12
C GLY A 376 6.81 7.99 10.88
N ALA A 377 7.96 7.98 10.21
CA ALA A 377 9.23 8.48 10.74
C ALA A 377 9.37 10.02 10.62
N GLY A 378 8.32 10.73 10.16
CA GLY A 378 8.24 12.18 10.07
C GLY A 378 8.62 12.76 8.70
N LEU A 379 8.32 12.03 7.61
CA LEU A 379 8.67 12.45 6.24
C LEU A 379 8.19 13.89 5.94
N PHE A 380 6.93 14.18 6.21
CA PHE A 380 6.37 15.52 6.00
C PHE A 380 6.69 16.48 7.15
N THR A 381 6.80 15.99 8.37
CA THR A 381 7.11 16.79 9.57
C THR A 381 8.36 17.64 9.38
N ALA A 382 9.46 17.08 8.85
CA ALA A 382 10.70 17.84 8.64
C ALA A 382 10.52 18.98 7.62
N ALA A 383 9.85 18.70 6.51
CA ALA A 383 9.63 19.69 5.47
C ALA A 383 8.60 20.76 5.86
N LEU A 384 7.61 20.41 6.68
CA LEU A 384 6.69 21.36 7.31
C LEU A 384 7.45 22.27 8.27
N ALA A 385 8.26 21.71 9.17
CA ALA A 385 9.04 22.48 10.14
C ALA A 385 9.98 23.47 9.45
N ASP A 386 10.67 23.04 8.39
CA ASP A 386 11.52 23.91 7.58
C ASP A 386 10.74 25.04 6.91
N ALA A 387 9.51 24.80 6.50
CA ALA A 387 8.69 25.79 5.82
C ALA A 387 8.02 26.78 6.77
N VAL A 388 7.56 26.34 7.95
CA VAL A 388 6.91 27.23 8.93
C VAL A 388 7.90 28.01 9.80
N GLY A 389 9.17 27.58 9.86
CA GLY A 389 10.27 28.29 10.53
C GLY A 389 10.11 28.42 12.04
N GLU A 390 10.93 29.26 12.64
CA GLU A 390 11.08 29.41 14.11
C GLU A 390 9.78 29.75 14.84
N ARG A 391 8.90 30.55 14.20
CA ARG A 391 7.62 30.98 14.79
C ARG A 391 6.50 29.99 14.56
N GLY A 392 6.75 28.96 13.76
CA GLY A 392 5.75 27.94 13.41
C GLY A 392 5.67 26.80 14.44
N THR A 393 4.60 26.04 14.31
CA THR A 393 4.36 24.83 15.10
C THR A 393 4.01 23.66 14.18
N VAL A 394 4.62 22.50 14.43
CA VAL A 394 4.28 21.25 13.75
C VAL A 394 3.89 20.20 14.78
N VAL A 395 2.68 19.67 14.67
CA VAL A 395 2.23 18.53 15.48
C VAL A 395 2.19 17.29 14.60
N SER A 396 3.02 16.31 14.94
CA SER A 396 3.20 15.04 14.26
C SER A 396 2.53 13.92 15.05
N VAL A 397 1.61 13.16 14.42
CA VAL A 397 0.85 12.09 15.09
C VAL A 397 1.10 10.76 14.39
N GLU A 398 1.58 9.76 15.15
CA GLU A 398 1.91 8.43 14.64
C GLU A 398 1.42 7.32 15.59
N GLY A 399 0.73 6.32 15.02
CA GLY A 399 0.15 5.20 15.76
C GLY A 399 1.10 4.02 15.98
N SER A 400 2.06 3.82 15.08
CA SER A 400 3.02 2.72 15.21
C SER A 400 4.12 3.05 16.23
N PRO A 401 4.34 2.20 17.24
CA PRO A 401 5.41 2.46 18.21
C PRO A 401 6.82 2.41 17.63
N VAL A 402 7.03 1.78 16.48
CA VAL A 402 8.34 1.70 15.81
C VAL A 402 8.63 3.03 15.11
N THR A 403 7.76 3.46 14.22
CA THR A 403 7.92 4.71 13.46
C THR A 403 7.82 5.94 14.34
N HIS A 404 6.98 5.90 15.39
CA HIS A 404 6.96 6.96 16.41
C HIS A 404 8.32 7.12 17.12
N ARG A 405 9.00 6.02 17.47
CA ARG A 405 10.36 6.09 18.04
C ARG A 405 11.37 6.69 17.07
N ASP A 406 11.26 6.30 15.78
CA ASP A 406 12.08 6.89 14.72
C ASP A 406 11.83 8.40 14.62
N ALA A 407 10.56 8.84 14.58
CA ALA A 407 10.18 10.25 14.55
C ALA A 407 10.70 11.01 15.77
N ARG A 408 10.53 10.47 16.98
CA ARG A 408 11.09 11.11 18.19
C ARG A 408 12.60 11.30 18.14
N ALA A 409 13.33 10.31 17.60
CA ALA A 409 14.78 10.42 17.43
C ALA A 409 15.14 11.44 16.35
N ASN A 410 14.38 11.48 15.25
CA ASN A 410 14.58 12.40 14.14
C ASN A 410 14.35 13.87 14.53
N PHE A 411 13.44 14.14 15.47
CA PHE A 411 13.06 15.50 15.91
C PHE A 411 13.50 15.84 17.33
N ALA A 412 14.36 15.04 17.96
CA ALA A 412 15.07 15.45 19.17
C ALA A 412 15.88 16.75 18.91
N PRO A 413 16.26 17.50 19.93
CA PRO A 413 17.02 18.77 19.74
C PRO A 413 18.26 18.64 18.85
N ASP A 414 18.94 17.47 18.90
CA ASP A 414 20.08 17.07 18.07
C ASP A 414 19.71 16.09 16.94
N GLY A 415 18.42 15.94 16.65
CA GLY A 415 17.89 14.97 15.72
C GLY A 415 18.26 15.26 14.27
N ALA A 416 18.55 14.20 13.52
CA ALA A 416 19.06 14.28 12.15
C ALA A 416 18.11 14.93 11.13
N ALA A 417 16.80 14.94 11.38
CA ALA A 417 15.79 15.48 10.47
C ALA A 417 15.48 16.98 10.71
N ARG A 418 16.02 17.60 11.75
CA ARG A 418 15.94 19.04 11.95
C ARG A 418 16.91 19.76 11.00
N SER A 419 16.37 20.62 10.13
CA SER A 419 17.19 21.55 9.35
C SER A 419 17.62 22.76 10.21
N GLU A 420 18.60 23.50 9.76
CA GLU A 420 19.01 24.74 10.47
C GLU A 420 17.87 25.76 10.55
N SER A 421 17.05 25.87 9.49
CA SER A 421 15.84 26.72 9.46
C SER A 421 14.72 26.26 10.40
N ALA A 422 14.74 24.99 10.81
CA ALA A 422 13.75 24.39 11.72
C ALA A 422 14.30 24.22 13.16
N LYS A 423 15.48 24.77 13.47
CA LYS A 423 16.16 24.54 14.74
C LYS A 423 15.30 24.93 15.94
N ASP A 424 14.64 26.08 15.86
CA ASP A 424 13.81 26.62 16.93
C ASP A 424 12.30 26.42 16.70
N THR A 425 11.91 25.76 15.58
CA THR A 425 10.51 25.39 15.32
C THR A 425 9.99 24.48 16.43
N ARG A 426 8.80 24.79 16.95
CA ARG A 426 8.09 23.89 17.89
C ARG A 426 7.62 22.66 17.17
N ILE A 427 8.19 21.48 17.47
CA ILE A 427 7.78 20.18 16.92
C ILE A 427 7.30 19.29 18.06
N GLU A 428 6.05 18.86 17.99
CA GLU A 428 5.45 17.91 18.93
C GLU A 428 5.22 16.57 18.25
N VAL A 429 5.85 15.50 18.78
CA VAL A 429 5.69 14.13 18.24
C VAL A 429 4.83 13.32 19.20
N ILE A 430 3.62 13.03 18.81
CA ILE A 430 2.58 12.36 19.60
C ILE A 430 2.43 10.91 19.16
N HIS A 431 2.48 9.98 20.13
CA HIS A 431 2.14 8.57 19.91
C HIS A 431 0.66 8.33 20.20
N GLY A 432 -0.11 7.94 19.20
CA GLY A 432 -1.51 7.63 19.41
C GLY A 432 -2.29 7.31 18.14
N ASP A 433 -3.49 6.76 18.34
CA ASP A 433 -4.49 6.66 17.29
C ASP A 433 -4.91 8.06 16.82
N VAL A 434 -4.78 8.32 15.52
CA VAL A 434 -5.03 9.66 14.95
C VAL A 434 -6.42 10.17 15.31
N ALA A 435 -7.45 9.33 15.17
CA ALA A 435 -8.81 9.77 15.46
C ALA A 435 -9.00 10.13 16.94
N ARG A 436 -8.31 9.46 17.86
CA ARG A 436 -8.34 9.80 19.30
C ARG A 436 -7.57 11.08 19.57
N THR A 437 -6.36 11.19 19.07
CA THR A 437 -5.50 12.36 19.28
C THR A 437 -6.14 13.66 18.78
N LEU A 438 -6.93 13.61 17.69
CA LEU A 438 -7.67 14.79 17.22
C LEU A 438 -8.71 15.33 18.23
N LEU A 439 -9.16 14.53 19.22
CA LEU A 439 -10.00 15.03 20.31
C LEU A 439 -9.15 15.79 21.34
N ASP A 440 -7.98 15.27 21.65
CA ASP A 440 -7.06 15.88 22.61
C ASP A 440 -6.54 17.21 22.04
N LEU A 441 -6.21 17.27 20.75
CA LEU A 441 -5.83 18.50 20.05
C LEU A 441 -6.95 19.54 20.02
N LYS A 442 -8.22 19.10 19.90
CA LYS A 442 -9.35 20.02 20.00
C LYS A 442 -9.44 20.67 21.38
N THR A 443 -9.23 19.90 22.43
CA THR A 443 -9.19 20.43 23.81
C THR A 443 -8.04 21.42 23.97
N ALA A 444 -6.85 21.11 23.46
CA ALA A 444 -5.70 22.02 23.51
C ALA A 444 -5.97 23.35 22.77
N LEU A 445 -6.67 23.32 21.63
CA LEU A 445 -7.14 24.54 20.94
C LEU A 445 -8.14 25.35 21.77
N GLU A 446 -9.08 24.69 22.46
CA GLU A 446 -10.08 25.34 23.31
C GLU A 446 -9.48 25.96 24.58
N LEU A 447 -8.31 25.47 25.00
CA LEU A 447 -7.55 25.97 26.16
C LEU A 447 -6.43 26.96 25.78
N ASP A 448 -6.33 27.35 24.50
CA ASP A 448 -5.27 28.21 23.95
C ASP A 448 -3.84 27.63 24.14
N GLU A 449 -3.72 26.32 24.36
CA GLU A 449 -2.43 25.60 24.46
C GLU A 449 -1.82 25.31 23.10
N LEU A 450 -2.66 25.28 22.04
CA LEU A 450 -2.25 25.11 20.65
C LEU A 450 -2.79 26.27 19.81
N PRO A 451 -1.98 26.85 18.88
CA PRO A 451 -2.46 27.85 17.93
C PRO A 451 -3.51 27.31 16.98
N HIS A 452 -4.25 28.22 16.30
CA HIS A 452 -5.13 27.84 15.19
C HIS A 452 -4.37 27.01 14.15
N ILE A 453 -4.99 25.92 13.67
CA ILE A 453 -4.38 25.02 12.69
C ILE A 453 -4.60 25.57 11.28
N ASP A 454 -3.52 25.92 10.59
CA ASP A 454 -3.57 26.49 9.24
C ASP A 454 -3.62 25.42 8.16
N ALA A 455 -2.85 24.34 8.32
CA ALA A 455 -2.72 23.31 7.30
C ALA A 455 -2.56 21.91 7.91
N VAL A 456 -3.05 20.91 7.17
CA VAL A 456 -2.94 19.50 7.57
C VAL A 456 -2.45 18.70 6.38
N VAL A 457 -1.47 17.82 6.59
CA VAL A 457 -1.16 16.70 5.70
C VAL A 457 -1.54 15.40 6.39
N LEU A 458 -2.11 14.45 5.64
CA LEU A 458 -2.40 13.11 6.12
C LEU A 458 -2.09 12.07 5.06
N ASP A 459 -1.44 10.97 5.49
CA ASP A 459 -1.04 9.82 4.65
C ASP A 459 -1.54 8.51 5.31
N PRO A 460 -2.86 8.25 5.28
CA PRO A 460 -3.43 7.09 5.96
C PRO A 460 -3.11 5.79 5.22
N SER A 461 -3.39 4.65 5.88
CA SER A 461 -3.31 3.32 5.27
C SER A 461 -4.28 3.15 4.10
N ARG A 462 -4.21 2.01 3.39
CA ARG A 462 -5.12 1.65 2.27
C ARG A 462 -6.61 1.72 2.60
N GLU A 463 -6.98 1.66 3.86
CA GLU A 463 -8.38 1.79 4.29
C GLU A 463 -8.91 3.22 4.20
N GLY A 464 -8.00 4.20 4.13
CA GLY A 464 -8.30 5.64 4.20
C GLY A 464 -8.33 6.16 5.63
N ALA A 465 -8.59 7.46 5.79
CA ALA A 465 -8.75 8.09 7.10
C ALA A 465 -10.11 7.77 7.74
N GLY A 466 -11.14 7.60 6.91
CA GLY A 466 -12.48 7.22 7.30
C GLY A 466 -13.28 8.32 8.00
N LYS A 467 -14.59 8.13 8.05
CA LYS A 467 -15.57 9.11 8.51
C LYS A 467 -15.24 9.70 9.89
N LYS A 468 -14.93 8.84 10.85
CA LYS A 468 -14.68 9.27 12.24
C LYS A 468 -13.49 10.23 12.35
N THR A 469 -12.40 9.94 11.63
CA THR A 469 -11.20 10.78 11.62
C THR A 469 -11.49 12.13 10.94
N LEU A 470 -12.14 12.09 9.77
CA LEU A 470 -12.43 13.30 9.00
C LEU A 470 -13.44 14.23 9.70
N GLU A 471 -14.45 13.69 10.37
CA GLU A 471 -15.38 14.48 11.20
C GLU A 471 -14.65 15.17 12.37
N ARG A 472 -13.70 14.48 13.00
CA ARG A 472 -12.89 15.06 14.08
C ARG A 472 -11.92 16.11 13.58
N LEU A 473 -11.24 15.83 12.47
CA LEU A 473 -10.38 16.78 11.79
C LEU A 473 -11.16 18.05 11.42
N ASN A 474 -12.38 17.89 10.88
CA ASN A 474 -13.23 19.03 10.54
C ASN A 474 -13.56 19.94 11.72
N LYS A 475 -13.65 19.38 12.96
CA LYS A 475 -13.91 20.15 14.19
C LYS A 475 -12.73 21.03 14.62
N LEU A 476 -11.51 20.74 14.16
CA LEU A 476 -10.33 21.59 14.38
C LEU A 476 -10.33 22.81 13.45
N SER A 477 -11.22 22.84 12.46
CA SER A 477 -11.37 23.92 11.50
C SER A 477 -10.09 24.34 10.77
N PRO A 478 -9.26 23.43 10.26
CA PRO A 478 -8.05 23.82 9.56
C PRO A 478 -8.36 24.66 8.30
N GLY A 479 -7.39 25.44 7.85
CA GLY A 479 -7.52 26.25 6.63
C GLY A 479 -7.51 25.42 5.36
N ARG A 480 -6.66 24.39 5.28
CA ARG A 480 -6.50 23.51 4.12
C ARG A 480 -6.00 22.11 4.52
N ILE A 481 -6.30 21.13 3.67
CA ILE A 481 -5.95 19.73 3.88
C ILE A 481 -5.28 19.17 2.61
N LEU A 482 -4.10 18.57 2.75
CA LEU A 482 -3.48 17.73 1.74
C LEU A 482 -3.64 16.27 2.16
N TYR A 483 -4.34 15.48 1.35
CA TYR A 483 -4.54 14.06 1.53
C TYR A 483 -3.65 13.28 0.57
N VAL A 484 -2.72 12.49 1.08
CA VAL A 484 -1.92 11.52 0.32
C VAL A 484 -2.61 10.17 0.40
N ALA A 485 -2.76 9.47 -0.71
CA ALA A 485 -3.54 8.24 -0.77
C ALA A 485 -2.89 7.19 -1.66
N CYS A 486 -2.67 6.01 -1.12
CA CYS A 486 -2.18 4.86 -1.87
C CYS A 486 -3.30 3.94 -2.41
N ASP A 487 -4.58 4.28 -2.16
CA ASP A 487 -5.75 3.56 -2.68
C ASP A 487 -6.81 4.54 -3.25
N PRO A 488 -7.10 4.50 -4.56
CA PRO A 488 -8.05 5.40 -5.20
C PRO A 488 -9.49 5.27 -4.68
N ALA A 489 -9.91 4.07 -4.25
CA ALA A 489 -11.25 3.86 -3.75
C ALA A 489 -11.42 4.46 -2.35
N ALA A 490 -10.39 4.35 -1.50
CA ALA A 490 -10.34 5.03 -0.21
C ALA A 490 -10.38 6.56 -0.38
N LEU A 491 -9.54 7.10 -1.29
CA LEU A 491 -9.54 8.52 -1.61
C LEU A 491 -10.93 8.98 -2.09
N GLY A 492 -11.58 8.22 -2.97
CA GLY A 492 -12.93 8.53 -3.44
C GLY A 492 -13.95 8.60 -2.30
N ARG A 493 -13.99 7.59 -1.43
CA ARG A 493 -14.89 7.58 -0.26
C ARG A 493 -14.64 8.74 0.69
N ASP A 494 -13.38 9.00 1.01
CA ASP A 494 -13.00 10.07 1.94
C ASP A 494 -13.23 11.46 1.32
N THR A 495 -13.08 11.61 -0.01
CA THR A 495 -13.47 12.82 -0.75
C THR A 495 -14.97 13.11 -0.60
N ALA A 496 -15.83 12.10 -0.73
CA ALA A 496 -17.28 12.28 -0.52
C ALA A 496 -17.59 12.78 0.90
N ILE A 497 -16.96 12.19 1.91
CA ILE A 497 -17.13 12.60 3.31
C ILE A 497 -16.65 14.04 3.52
N LEU A 498 -15.48 14.41 3.01
CA LEU A 498 -14.97 15.78 3.12
C LEU A 498 -15.91 16.78 2.44
N ARG A 499 -16.47 16.44 1.27
CA ARG A 499 -17.46 17.30 0.58
C ARG A 499 -18.75 17.48 1.38
N GLU A 500 -19.26 16.42 2.03
CA GLU A 500 -20.40 16.52 2.95
C GLU A 500 -20.09 17.42 4.15
N LEU A 501 -18.84 17.45 4.61
CA LEU A 501 -18.35 18.31 5.69
C LEU A 501 -18.04 19.76 5.23
N GLY A 502 -18.27 20.10 3.95
CA GLY A 502 -18.09 21.45 3.43
C GLY A 502 -16.68 21.74 2.91
N TRP A 503 -15.97 20.74 2.39
CA TRP A 503 -14.68 20.89 1.73
C TRP A 503 -14.82 20.70 0.21
N ASP A 504 -14.13 21.52 -0.55
CA ASP A 504 -13.99 21.37 -2.00
C ASP A 504 -12.63 20.77 -2.34
N LEU A 505 -12.63 19.72 -3.17
CA LEU A 505 -11.43 19.19 -3.80
C LEU A 505 -11.00 20.17 -4.90
N VAL A 506 -9.83 20.77 -4.75
CA VAL A 506 -9.36 21.83 -5.67
C VAL A 506 -8.22 21.39 -6.57
N GLN A 507 -7.45 20.38 -6.17
CA GLN A 507 -6.35 19.85 -6.97
C GLN A 507 -6.13 18.38 -6.67
N VAL A 508 -5.79 17.59 -7.71
CA VAL A 508 -5.36 16.20 -7.58
C VAL A 508 -4.14 15.97 -8.47
N ARG A 509 -3.16 15.25 -7.95
CA ARG A 509 -2.03 14.71 -8.73
C ARG A 509 -1.93 13.21 -8.50
N GLY A 510 -1.70 12.45 -9.56
CA GLY A 510 -1.48 11.01 -9.50
C GLY A 510 -0.03 10.66 -9.84
N TYR A 511 0.52 9.64 -9.17
CA TYR A 511 1.91 9.20 -9.36
C TYR A 511 1.98 7.68 -9.55
N ASP A 512 2.76 7.24 -10.52
CA ASP A 512 3.12 5.83 -10.70
C ASP A 512 4.30 5.46 -9.78
N MET A 513 4.04 5.44 -8.46
CA MET A 513 5.03 5.05 -7.45
C MET A 513 5.27 3.54 -7.39
N TYR A 514 4.45 2.76 -8.09
CA TYR A 514 4.50 1.31 -8.06
C TYR A 514 4.42 0.72 -9.48
N PRO A 515 5.42 1.01 -10.36
CA PRO A 515 5.46 0.44 -11.70
C PRO A 515 5.32 -1.08 -11.69
N ASN A 516 4.69 -1.64 -12.71
CA ASN A 516 4.35 -3.07 -12.85
C ASN A 516 3.29 -3.61 -11.87
N THR A 517 2.70 -2.75 -11.07
CA THR A 517 1.56 -3.09 -10.21
C THR A 517 0.35 -2.22 -10.55
N HIS A 518 -0.82 -2.61 -10.08
CA HIS A 518 -2.04 -1.81 -10.23
C HIS A 518 -2.13 -0.61 -9.27
N HIS A 519 -1.23 -0.53 -8.29
CA HIS A 519 -1.25 0.53 -7.28
C HIS A 519 -0.91 1.89 -7.89
N VAL A 520 -1.57 2.92 -7.38
CA VAL A 520 -1.33 4.31 -7.72
C VAL A 520 -1.30 5.14 -6.45
N GLU A 521 -0.41 6.12 -6.41
CA GLU A 521 -0.36 7.12 -5.35
C GLU A 521 -1.02 8.39 -5.84
N ALA A 522 -1.77 9.08 -4.98
CA ALA A 522 -2.40 10.34 -5.30
C ALA A 522 -2.25 11.35 -4.16
N ALA A 523 -2.08 12.63 -4.52
CA ALA A 523 -2.15 13.74 -3.59
C ALA A 523 -3.36 14.62 -3.95
N ALA A 524 -4.23 14.89 -2.97
CA ALA A 524 -5.48 15.62 -3.15
C ALA A 524 -5.53 16.81 -2.17
N LEU A 525 -5.70 18.01 -2.70
CA LEU A 525 -5.77 19.24 -1.91
C LEU A 525 -7.21 19.70 -1.76
N PHE A 526 -7.59 19.97 -0.52
CA PHE A 526 -8.92 20.44 -0.16
C PHE A 526 -8.85 21.79 0.52
N TYR A 527 -9.80 22.67 0.17
CA TYR A 527 -10.08 23.93 0.85
C TYR A 527 -11.53 23.95 1.35
N ARG A 528 -11.81 24.76 2.37
CA ARG A 528 -13.20 24.95 2.78
C ARG A 528 -13.98 25.58 1.64
N ALA A 529 -15.13 24.98 1.33
CA ALA A 529 -16.08 25.58 0.40
C ALA A 529 -16.53 26.94 0.94
N PRO A 530 -16.60 27.99 0.09
CA PRO A 530 -17.19 29.25 0.50
C PRO A 530 -18.62 28.98 1.00
N ALA A 531 -19.01 29.67 2.09
CA ALA A 531 -20.32 29.47 2.71
C ALA A 531 -21.43 29.59 1.63
N ARG A 532 -22.08 28.47 1.32
CA ARG A 532 -23.23 28.49 0.40
C ARG A 532 -24.33 29.34 1.06
N ILE A 533 -24.57 30.52 0.55
CA ILE A 533 -25.73 31.33 0.95
C ILE A 533 -26.97 30.53 0.57
N LYS A 534 -27.63 29.90 1.56
CA LYS A 534 -28.90 29.23 1.32
C LYS A 534 -29.86 30.33 0.81
N PRO A 535 -30.49 30.15 -0.36
CA PRO A 535 -31.47 31.12 -0.81
C PRO A 535 -32.52 31.20 0.28
N ARG A 536 -32.76 32.43 0.78
CA ARG A 536 -33.89 32.72 1.69
C ARG A 536 -35.15 32.22 0.99
N ARG A 537 -35.82 31.24 1.53
CA ARG A 537 -37.20 30.93 1.15
C ARG A 537 -38.01 32.21 1.41
N ILE A 538 -38.34 32.90 0.38
CA ILE A 538 -39.35 33.95 0.44
C ILE A 538 -40.67 33.23 0.76
N ARG A 539 -41.24 33.50 1.92
CA ARG A 539 -42.57 33.01 2.33
C ARG A 539 -43.64 33.82 1.62
#